data_47b7d80a9a24231e36d2935ce77d1b1d
#
_entry.id   47b7d80a9a24231e36d2935ce77d1b1d
#
_cell.length_a   1.000
_cell.length_b   1.000
_cell.length_c   1.000
_cell.angle_alpha   90.00
_cell.angle_beta   90.00
_cell.angle_gamma   90.00
#
_symmetry.space_group_name_H-M   'P 1'
#
loop_
_entity.id
_entity.type
_entity.pdbx_description
1 polymer ?
#
loop_
_entity_poly.entity_id
_entity_poly.type
_entity_poly.pdbx_seq_one_letter_code
_entity_poly.pdbx_strand_id
1 'polypeptide(L)'
;MLSILPNAGFGSITYYDGDDANHLSHLKNCKLICKKRFNIDESVEQIVVEDPQLHFYKLSNKVSNTYIFNNNLGYEVGENCEIHKTATIGVGVKIGDNVQIGPNVVIYSHTTIGNNVTIDSNCTIGTEGMMWVWDNNKKVYLRQLGGVLIEDNVRICSNCVIVRGSANELTIIRKGSNLAPGCCIGHGTEIGEYVHFANNISTGGSTKIAGYNFVGSGVVFRAGVRVTSNDVIIGAGAVVSKNIDKDGVYVGVPAKWIKESEGKLTGMPKWRR
;
A
#
# COMPACT_ATOMS: atom_id res chain seq x y z
N MET A 1 17.41 1.77 9.58
CA MET A 1 16.01 2.00 9.14
C MET A 1 15.15 0.82 9.59
N LEU A 2 13.91 1.02 10.07
CA LEU A 2 12.99 -0.09 10.33
C LEU A 2 12.43 -0.62 9.01
N SER A 3 12.36 -1.95 8.86
CA SER A 3 11.98 -2.63 7.62
C SER A 3 11.00 -3.77 7.86
N ILE A 4 10.08 -4.02 6.94
CA ILE A 4 9.38 -5.31 6.87
C ILE A 4 10.36 -6.40 6.42
N LEU A 5 10.13 -7.64 6.82
CA LEU A 5 11.07 -8.74 6.57
C LEU A 5 11.43 -8.90 5.08
N PRO A 6 10.49 -8.91 4.12
CA PRO A 6 10.83 -9.08 2.70
C PRO A 6 11.71 -7.97 2.10
N ASN A 7 11.71 -6.78 2.72
CA ASN A 7 12.47 -5.61 2.26
C ASN A 7 13.72 -5.33 3.10
N ALA A 8 14.03 -6.22 4.05
CA ALA A 8 15.16 -6.03 4.95
C ALA A 8 16.49 -6.26 4.22
N GLY A 9 17.45 -5.36 4.43
CA GLY A 9 18.77 -5.39 3.84
C GLY A 9 19.71 -4.44 4.55
N PHE A 10 20.76 -3.98 3.88
CA PHE A 10 21.85 -3.20 4.45
C PHE A 10 21.37 -2.04 5.35
N GLY A 11 21.83 -2.05 6.61
CA GLY A 11 21.52 -1.02 7.60
C GLY A 11 20.07 -1.02 8.12
N SER A 12 19.25 -2.03 7.77
CA SER A 12 17.88 -2.15 8.26
C SER A 12 17.78 -2.91 9.59
N ILE A 13 16.66 -2.70 10.28
CA ILE A 13 16.25 -3.47 11.45
C ILE A 13 14.89 -4.07 11.12
N THR A 14 14.78 -5.38 11.20
CA THR A 14 13.53 -6.13 10.96
C THR A 14 13.23 -7.07 12.11
N TYR A 15 12.07 -7.71 12.11
CA TYR A 15 11.75 -8.76 13.06
C TYR A 15 11.22 -10.01 12.36
N TYR A 16 11.39 -11.14 13.04
CA TYR A 16 10.86 -12.43 12.65
C TYR A 16 10.35 -13.18 13.86
N ASP A 17 9.09 -13.58 13.80
CA ASP A 17 8.39 -14.29 14.89
C ASP A 17 8.15 -15.78 14.60
N GLY A 18 8.62 -16.26 13.44
CA GLY A 18 8.50 -17.65 13.02
C GLY A 18 9.69 -18.51 13.45
N ASP A 19 9.62 -19.80 13.13
CA ASP A 19 10.61 -20.81 13.48
C ASP A 19 11.45 -21.31 12.32
N ASP A 20 11.07 -21.04 11.08
CA ASP A 20 11.72 -21.54 9.85
C ASP A 20 12.75 -20.54 9.30
N ALA A 21 14.04 -20.93 9.34
CA ALA A 21 15.14 -20.11 8.83
C ALA A 21 15.11 -19.88 7.33
N ASN A 22 14.36 -20.66 6.54
CA ASN A 22 14.30 -20.51 5.08
C ASN A 22 13.80 -19.12 4.65
N HIS A 23 12.94 -18.50 5.46
CA HIS A 23 12.46 -17.14 5.22
C HIS A 23 13.51 -16.05 5.44
N LEU A 24 14.66 -16.39 6.01
CA LEU A 24 15.72 -15.46 6.41
C LEU A 24 16.93 -15.49 5.48
N SER A 25 16.95 -16.37 4.47
CA SER A 25 18.10 -16.61 3.58
C SER A 25 18.55 -15.38 2.77
N HIS A 26 17.66 -14.40 2.57
CA HIS A 26 17.95 -13.17 1.84
C HIS A 26 18.58 -12.08 2.71
N LEU A 27 18.57 -12.24 4.04
CA LEU A 27 19.06 -11.21 4.96
C LEU A 27 20.58 -11.12 4.92
N LYS A 28 21.09 -9.89 4.78
CA LYS A 28 22.52 -9.55 4.86
C LYS A 28 22.71 -8.14 5.41
N ASN A 29 23.78 -7.94 6.18
CA ASN A 29 24.18 -6.62 6.69
C ASN A 29 23.05 -5.84 7.38
N CYS A 30 22.21 -6.53 8.16
CA CYS A 30 21.06 -5.95 8.84
C CYS A 30 20.95 -6.46 10.29
N LYS A 31 19.98 -5.93 11.04
CA LYS A 31 19.65 -6.40 12.40
C LYS A 31 18.33 -7.16 12.36
N LEU A 32 18.33 -8.36 12.90
CA LEU A 32 17.17 -9.23 13.04
C LEU A 32 16.75 -9.36 14.51
N ILE A 33 15.54 -8.92 14.83
CA ILE A 33 14.91 -9.18 16.14
C ILE A 33 14.17 -10.50 16.03
N CYS A 34 14.49 -11.46 16.88
CA CYS A 34 13.99 -12.85 16.80
C CYS A 34 13.83 -13.48 18.17
N LYS A 35 13.08 -14.60 18.26
CA LYS A 35 12.92 -15.37 19.53
C LYS A 35 14.12 -16.22 19.87
N LYS A 36 14.83 -16.72 18.87
CA LYS A 36 15.99 -17.60 19.00
C LYS A 36 17.02 -17.26 17.93
N ARG A 37 18.26 -17.69 18.13
CA ARG A 37 19.29 -17.58 17.11
C ARG A 37 19.02 -18.56 15.96
N PHE A 38 19.25 -18.08 14.74
CA PHE A 38 19.17 -18.84 13.51
C PHE A 38 20.57 -19.01 12.91
N ASN A 39 20.81 -20.11 12.20
CA ASN A 39 22.00 -20.29 11.39
C ASN A 39 21.79 -19.59 10.03
N ILE A 40 22.20 -18.34 9.94
CA ILE A 40 22.05 -17.46 8.79
C ILE A 40 23.35 -16.69 8.54
N ASP A 41 23.38 -15.83 7.52
CA ASP A 41 24.55 -15.04 7.17
C ASP A 41 25.14 -14.29 8.38
N GLU A 42 26.46 -14.40 8.59
CA GLU A 42 27.17 -13.85 9.75
C GLU A 42 27.11 -12.31 9.82
N SER A 43 26.83 -11.64 8.71
CA SER A 43 26.64 -10.20 8.67
C SER A 43 25.32 -9.73 9.30
N VAL A 44 24.44 -10.65 9.67
CA VAL A 44 23.16 -10.34 10.32
C VAL A 44 23.33 -10.33 11.85
N GLU A 45 23.24 -9.15 12.45
CA GLU A 45 23.22 -9.00 13.91
C GLU A 45 21.88 -9.48 14.46
N GLN A 46 21.87 -10.56 15.21
CA GLN A 46 20.64 -11.14 15.78
C GLN A 46 20.40 -10.66 17.21
N ILE A 47 19.25 -10.01 17.43
CA ILE A 47 18.78 -9.50 18.72
C ILE A 47 17.70 -10.45 19.22
N VAL A 48 18.05 -11.28 20.21
CA VAL A 48 17.14 -12.29 20.77
C VAL A 48 16.30 -11.67 21.88
N VAL A 49 14.97 -11.74 21.74
CA VAL A 49 13.98 -11.20 22.67
C VAL A 49 12.79 -12.16 22.80
N GLU A 50 12.04 -12.07 23.86
CA GLU A 50 10.86 -12.90 24.11
C GLU A 50 9.75 -12.64 23.08
N ASP A 51 9.47 -11.37 22.77
CA ASP A 51 8.46 -10.94 21.80
C ASP A 51 9.07 -10.00 20.74
N PRO A 52 9.51 -10.54 19.60
CA PRO A 52 10.12 -9.77 18.52
C PRO A 52 9.20 -8.71 17.92
N GLN A 53 7.91 -9.02 17.75
CA GLN A 53 6.94 -8.11 17.18
C GLN A 53 6.70 -6.91 18.11
N LEU A 54 6.47 -7.17 19.39
CA LEU A 54 6.31 -6.11 20.39
C LEU A 54 7.54 -5.22 20.48
N HIS A 55 8.73 -5.83 20.48
CA HIS A 55 9.99 -5.08 20.51
C HIS A 55 10.12 -4.14 19.30
N PHE A 56 9.83 -4.65 18.11
CA PHE A 56 9.84 -3.85 16.87
C PHE A 56 8.83 -2.70 16.91
N TYR A 57 7.61 -2.94 17.41
CA TYR A 57 6.57 -1.92 17.54
C TYR A 57 6.99 -0.82 18.52
N LYS A 58 7.59 -1.20 19.65
CA LYS A 58 8.16 -0.23 20.62
C LYS A 58 9.29 0.61 19.99
N LEU A 59 10.12 0.00 19.14
CA LEU A 59 11.14 0.73 18.39
C LEU A 59 10.51 1.73 17.39
N SER A 60 9.47 1.35 16.68
CA SER A 60 8.79 2.25 15.73
C SER A 60 8.28 3.53 16.39
N ASN A 61 7.81 3.43 17.64
CA ASN A 61 7.33 4.58 18.41
C ASN A 61 8.45 5.53 18.89
N LYS A 62 9.72 5.11 18.82
CA LYS A 62 10.89 5.97 19.11
C LYS A 62 11.37 6.74 17.89
N VAL A 63 10.91 6.37 16.69
CA VAL A 63 11.26 7.08 15.46
C VAL A 63 10.45 8.37 15.40
N SER A 64 11.10 9.46 15.07
CA SER A 64 10.56 10.81 15.00
C SER A 64 9.25 10.91 14.21
N ASN A 65 8.41 11.83 14.63
CA ASN A 65 7.04 12.03 14.15
C ASN A 65 6.97 12.28 12.64
N THR A 66 6.33 11.39 11.90
CA THR A 66 6.12 11.50 10.44
C THR A 66 4.97 12.44 10.05
N TYR A 67 4.22 12.97 11.02
CA TYR A 67 3.14 13.93 10.81
C TYR A 67 3.64 15.38 10.89
N ILE A 68 4.54 15.76 10.00
CA ILE A 68 4.98 17.15 9.96
C ILE A 68 4.22 17.85 8.85
N PHE A 69 3.19 18.60 9.22
CA PHE A 69 2.55 19.61 8.38
C PHE A 69 3.16 20.97 8.71
N ASN A 70 4.47 21.12 8.54
CA ASN A 70 5.12 22.40 8.73
C ASN A 70 5.29 23.07 7.37
N ASN A 71 4.42 24.00 7.06
CA ASN A 71 4.42 24.75 5.79
C ASN A 71 5.75 25.47 5.50
N ASN A 72 6.65 25.60 6.49
CA ASN A 72 7.95 26.24 6.31
C ASN A 72 9.05 25.29 5.78
N LEU A 73 8.82 23.98 5.74
CA LEU A 73 9.82 23.00 5.28
C LEU A 73 9.59 22.53 3.82
N GLY A 74 8.50 22.98 3.21
CA GLY A 74 8.24 22.83 1.78
C GLY A 74 7.91 21.41 1.29
N TYR A 75 7.34 21.36 0.14
CA TYR A 75 7.17 20.20 -0.72
C TYR A 75 7.65 20.58 -2.13
N GLU A 76 7.98 19.57 -2.95
CA GLU A 76 8.38 19.77 -4.35
C GLU A 76 7.14 19.69 -5.25
N VAL A 77 7.00 20.60 -6.21
CA VAL A 77 5.90 20.61 -7.17
C VAL A 77 6.43 20.92 -8.56
N GLY A 78 6.00 20.13 -9.54
CA GLY A 78 6.35 20.30 -10.94
C GLY A 78 5.58 21.44 -11.63
N GLU A 79 5.65 21.45 -12.95
CA GLU A 79 5.03 22.50 -13.77
C GLU A 79 3.53 22.26 -14.00
N ASN A 80 2.79 23.35 -14.26
CA ASN A 80 1.36 23.33 -14.64
C ASN A 80 0.45 22.60 -13.64
N CYS A 81 0.74 22.65 -12.37
CA CYS A 81 -0.06 22.02 -11.32
C CYS A 81 -1.16 22.97 -10.81
N GLU A 82 -2.36 22.41 -10.60
CA GLU A 82 -3.50 23.10 -9.99
C GLU A 82 -3.76 22.52 -8.60
N ILE A 83 -3.38 23.24 -7.55
CA ILE A 83 -3.55 22.82 -6.17
C ILE A 83 -4.57 23.74 -5.49
N HIS A 84 -5.71 23.18 -5.06
CA HIS A 84 -6.73 23.96 -4.40
C HIS A 84 -6.23 24.54 -3.07
N LYS A 85 -6.57 25.78 -2.74
CA LYS A 85 -6.10 26.50 -1.55
C LYS A 85 -6.40 25.84 -0.20
N THR A 86 -7.39 24.94 -0.16
CA THR A 86 -7.75 24.17 1.05
C THR A 86 -7.05 22.80 1.12
N ALA A 87 -6.23 22.45 0.13
CA ALA A 87 -5.42 21.24 0.22
C ALA A 87 -4.31 21.42 1.26
N THR A 88 -4.01 20.35 1.99
CA THR A 88 -2.93 20.30 2.99
C THR A 88 -1.87 19.32 2.52
N ILE A 89 -0.64 19.79 2.31
CA ILE A 89 0.45 18.97 1.78
C ILE A 89 1.56 18.89 2.82
N GLY A 90 1.94 17.66 3.14
CA GLY A 90 2.99 17.35 4.11
C GLY A 90 4.40 17.67 3.59
N VAL A 91 5.33 17.75 4.53
CA VAL A 91 6.76 18.03 4.24
C VAL A 91 7.37 16.91 3.42
N GLY A 92 8.17 17.30 2.40
CA GLY A 92 8.91 16.37 1.55
C GLY A 92 8.05 15.55 0.60
N VAL A 93 6.77 15.92 0.41
CA VAL A 93 5.94 15.39 -0.66
C VAL A 93 6.52 15.84 -2.00
N LYS A 94 6.52 14.92 -2.97
CA LYS A 94 6.95 15.20 -4.34
C LYS A 94 5.78 15.08 -5.29
N ILE A 95 5.54 16.11 -6.07
CA ILE A 95 4.44 16.20 -7.03
C ILE A 95 5.04 16.47 -8.40
N GLY A 96 4.72 15.64 -9.39
CA GLY A 96 5.15 15.79 -10.78
C GLY A 96 4.41 16.91 -11.52
N ASP A 97 4.47 16.86 -12.84
CA ASP A 97 3.90 17.89 -13.71
C ASP A 97 2.41 17.63 -14.03
N ASN A 98 1.67 18.71 -14.32
CA ASN A 98 0.25 18.67 -14.74
C ASN A 98 -0.65 17.95 -13.72
N VAL A 99 -0.40 18.08 -12.43
CA VAL A 99 -1.17 17.45 -11.36
C VAL A 99 -2.30 18.36 -10.91
N GLN A 100 -3.49 17.79 -10.72
CA GLN A 100 -4.65 18.48 -10.18
C GLN A 100 -5.01 17.94 -8.79
N ILE A 101 -5.05 18.79 -7.77
CA ILE A 101 -5.39 18.46 -6.39
C ILE A 101 -6.59 19.30 -5.95
N GLY A 102 -7.70 18.61 -5.70
CA GLY A 102 -8.99 19.20 -5.34
C GLY A 102 -9.08 19.75 -3.91
N PRO A 103 -10.26 20.32 -3.56
CA PRO A 103 -10.51 20.88 -2.24
C PRO A 103 -10.40 19.84 -1.12
N ASN A 104 -9.86 20.26 0.04
CA ASN A 104 -9.78 19.47 1.27
C ASN A 104 -9.01 18.15 1.12
N VAL A 105 -8.17 18.02 0.11
CA VAL A 105 -7.26 16.88 -0.01
C VAL A 105 -6.14 17.02 1.01
N VAL A 106 -5.82 15.93 1.72
CA VAL A 106 -4.72 15.88 2.68
C VAL A 106 -3.68 14.87 2.18
N ILE A 107 -2.46 15.32 1.94
CA ILE A 107 -1.35 14.48 1.50
C ILE A 107 -0.27 14.50 2.56
N TYR A 108 -0.01 13.34 3.15
CA TYR A 108 1.01 13.18 4.20
C TYR A 108 2.41 13.06 3.61
N SER A 109 3.41 13.36 4.44
CA SER A 109 4.84 13.16 4.14
C SER A 109 5.15 11.75 3.62
N HIS A 110 6.26 11.59 2.90
CA HIS A 110 6.67 10.33 2.24
C HIS A 110 5.69 9.88 1.14
N THR A 111 5.01 10.83 0.51
CA THR A 111 4.17 10.58 -0.67
C THR A 111 4.87 11.14 -1.90
N THR A 112 4.91 10.33 -2.95
CA THR A 112 5.38 10.74 -4.29
C THR A 112 4.23 10.58 -5.29
N ILE A 113 3.97 11.61 -6.07
CA ILE A 113 2.92 11.68 -7.09
C ILE A 113 3.58 11.95 -8.42
N GLY A 114 3.30 11.12 -9.41
CA GLY A 114 3.79 11.26 -10.78
C GLY A 114 3.09 12.35 -11.57
N ASN A 115 3.24 12.30 -12.89
CA ASN A 115 2.71 13.32 -13.80
C ASN A 115 1.27 13.03 -14.22
N ASN A 116 0.53 14.10 -14.59
CA ASN A 116 -0.85 14.01 -15.11
C ASN A 116 -1.80 13.27 -14.14
N VAL A 117 -1.61 13.42 -12.84
CA VAL A 117 -2.43 12.81 -11.80
C VAL A 117 -3.55 13.77 -11.40
N THR A 118 -4.75 13.23 -11.20
CA THR A 118 -5.88 13.97 -10.64
C THR A 118 -6.30 13.34 -9.31
N ILE A 119 -6.40 14.18 -8.26
CA ILE A 119 -6.92 13.79 -6.94
C ILE A 119 -8.08 14.70 -6.61
N ASP A 120 -9.29 14.15 -6.66
CA ASP A 120 -10.53 14.89 -6.40
C ASP A 120 -10.70 15.18 -4.88
N SER A 121 -11.72 15.93 -4.54
CA SER A 121 -11.97 16.50 -3.20
C SER A 121 -12.06 15.45 -2.07
N ASN A 122 -11.67 15.88 -0.86
CA ASN A 122 -11.78 15.14 0.40
C ASN A 122 -11.00 13.81 0.42
N CYS A 123 -9.97 13.64 -0.42
CA CYS A 123 -9.10 12.48 -0.38
C CYS A 123 -8.03 12.62 0.72
N THR A 124 -7.68 11.50 1.33
CA THR A 124 -6.59 11.43 2.31
C THR A 124 -5.54 10.44 1.83
N ILE A 125 -4.34 10.95 1.54
CA ILE A 125 -3.24 10.16 0.94
C ILE A 125 -2.10 10.04 1.96
N GLY A 126 -1.69 8.81 2.27
CA GLY A 126 -0.55 8.54 3.14
C GLY A 126 -0.84 8.63 4.63
N THR A 127 -2.11 8.54 5.04
CA THR A 127 -2.47 8.40 6.46
C THR A 127 -1.97 7.08 7.05
N GLU A 128 -1.84 7.01 8.38
CA GLU A 128 -1.60 5.72 9.04
C GLU A 128 -2.88 4.89 9.09
N GLY A 129 -2.72 3.58 8.92
CA GLY A 129 -3.74 2.61 9.28
C GLY A 129 -3.62 2.20 10.75
N MET A 130 -4.17 1.03 11.10
CA MET A 130 -4.16 0.55 12.48
C MET A 130 -3.54 -0.85 12.57
N MET A 131 -2.30 -0.92 13.03
CA MET A 131 -1.61 -2.16 13.40
C MET A 131 -1.19 -2.09 14.87
N TRP A 132 -1.45 -3.13 15.65
CA TRP A 132 -1.15 -3.15 17.06
C TRP A 132 -0.85 -4.56 17.58
N VAL A 133 -0.15 -4.62 18.71
CA VAL A 133 0.09 -5.83 19.50
C VAL A 133 -0.26 -5.57 20.96
N TRP A 134 -0.44 -6.63 21.74
CA TRP A 134 -0.66 -6.52 23.17
C TRP A 134 0.66 -6.47 23.95
N ASP A 135 0.72 -5.60 24.95
CA ASP A 135 1.74 -5.55 25.98
C ASP A 135 1.04 -5.41 27.34
N ASN A 136 0.92 -6.50 28.09
CA ASN A 136 0.30 -6.52 29.41
C ASN A 136 -1.03 -5.74 29.46
N ASN A 137 -2.03 -6.18 28.70
CA ASN A 137 -3.36 -5.55 28.59
C ASN A 137 -3.39 -4.13 27.98
N LYS A 138 -2.29 -3.65 27.41
CA LYS A 138 -2.25 -2.38 26.66
C LYS A 138 -1.93 -2.65 25.19
N LYS A 139 -2.56 -1.88 24.30
CA LYS A 139 -2.21 -1.91 22.87
C LYS A 139 -0.97 -1.07 22.61
N VAL A 140 0.01 -1.66 21.96
CA VAL A 140 1.17 -0.96 21.38
C VAL A 140 0.97 -0.89 19.89
N TYR A 141 0.83 0.32 19.36
CA TYR A 141 0.60 0.54 17.94
C TYR A 141 1.92 0.58 17.17
N LEU A 142 1.92 0.03 15.97
CA LEU A 142 3.00 0.23 15.01
C LEU A 142 2.85 1.61 14.39
N ARG A 143 3.91 2.42 14.43
CA ARG A 143 4.01 3.61 13.60
C ARG A 143 4.31 3.18 12.17
N GLN A 144 3.45 3.54 11.23
CA GLN A 144 3.66 3.25 9.83
C GLN A 144 4.59 4.31 9.22
N LEU A 145 5.81 3.91 8.91
CA LEU A 145 6.91 4.79 8.50
C LEU A 145 7.16 4.77 6.99
N GLY A 146 6.44 3.92 6.28
CA GLY A 146 6.51 3.83 4.83
C GLY A 146 5.83 5.00 4.14
N GLY A 147 5.65 4.88 2.84
CA GLY A 147 5.12 5.96 2.00
C GLY A 147 3.99 5.52 1.08
N VAL A 148 3.65 6.42 0.18
CA VAL A 148 2.74 6.19 -0.94
C VAL A 148 3.42 6.60 -2.23
N LEU A 149 3.29 5.78 -3.26
CA LEU A 149 3.67 6.10 -4.64
C LEU A 149 2.42 6.07 -5.52
N ILE A 150 2.12 7.19 -6.14
CA ILE A 150 1.10 7.32 -7.18
C ILE A 150 1.83 7.59 -8.48
N GLU A 151 1.77 6.65 -9.42
CA GLU A 151 2.45 6.79 -10.71
C GLU A 151 1.65 7.69 -11.68
N ASP A 152 2.19 7.87 -12.89
CA ASP A 152 1.63 8.79 -13.90
C ASP A 152 0.21 8.39 -14.35
N ASN A 153 -0.57 9.42 -14.77
CA ASN A 153 -1.89 9.26 -15.37
C ASN A 153 -2.91 8.53 -14.47
N VAL A 154 -2.73 8.57 -13.16
CA VAL A 154 -3.66 8.01 -12.18
C VAL A 154 -4.77 9.02 -11.89
N ARG A 155 -6.00 8.52 -11.76
CA ARG A 155 -7.13 9.31 -11.30
C ARG A 155 -7.70 8.75 -10.00
N ILE A 156 -7.78 9.58 -8.96
CA ILE A 156 -8.36 9.27 -7.66
C ILE A 156 -9.55 10.19 -7.44
N CYS A 157 -10.75 9.61 -7.49
CA CYS A 157 -11.99 10.36 -7.27
C CYS A 157 -12.21 10.65 -5.79
N SER A 158 -13.24 11.44 -5.51
CA SER A 158 -13.50 12.01 -4.19
C SER A 158 -13.65 10.99 -3.07
N ASN A 159 -13.32 11.39 -1.85
CA ASN A 159 -13.47 10.62 -0.61
C ASN A 159 -12.68 9.30 -0.56
N CYS A 160 -11.59 9.19 -1.31
CA CYS A 160 -10.70 8.04 -1.22
C CYS A 160 -9.69 8.18 -0.08
N VAL A 161 -9.37 7.05 0.56
CA VAL A 161 -8.35 6.98 1.61
C VAL A 161 -7.26 5.99 1.16
N ILE A 162 -6.02 6.45 1.11
CA ILE A 162 -4.86 5.61 0.80
C ILE A 162 -3.93 5.60 2.01
N VAL A 163 -3.84 4.42 2.64
CA VAL A 163 -2.99 4.20 3.82
C VAL A 163 -1.54 4.00 3.36
N ARG A 164 -0.59 4.60 4.07
CA ARG A 164 0.84 4.44 3.79
C ARG A 164 1.34 3.01 4.05
N GLY A 165 2.43 2.64 3.45
CA GLY A 165 3.12 1.39 3.76
C GLY A 165 3.57 1.30 5.22
N SER A 166 3.85 0.09 5.69
CA SER A 166 4.32 -0.16 7.06
C SER A 166 5.71 0.46 7.29
N ALA A 167 6.76 -0.28 7.57
CA ALA A 167 8.08 0.30 7.86
C ALA A 167 8.71 0.95 6.59
N ASN A 168 9.46 0.19 5.80
CA ASN A 168 10.03 0.66 4.52
C ASN A 168 9.23 0.13 3.30
N GLU A 169 7.95 -0.05 3.46
CA GLU A 169 7.02 -0.49 2.43
C GLU A 169 6.36 0.72 1.77
N LEU A 170 5.95 0.58 0.53
CA LEU A 170 5.12 1.56 -0.16
C LEU A 170 3.73 0.97 -0.44
N THR A 171 2.71 1.80 -0.31
CA THR A 171 1.42 1.58 -0.98
C THR A 171 1.54 2.19 -2.38
N ILE A 172 1.24 1.43 -3.41
CA ILE A 172 1.53 1.81 -4.79
C ILE A 172 0.26 1.78 -5.63
N ILE A 173 -0.02 2.89 -6.32
CA ILE A 173 -1.03 2.98 -7.37
C ILE A 173 -0.29 3.18 -8.67
N ARG A 174 -0.31 2.15 -9.54
CA ARG A 174 0.45 2.17 -10.76
C ARG A 174 -0.25 2.94 -11.87
N LYS A 175 0.55 3.26 -12.87
CA LYS A 175 0.22 4.08 -14.03
C LYS A 175 -1.16 3.77 -14.63
N GLY A 176 -1.90 4.84 -14.92
CA GLY A 176 -3.17 4.78 -15.64
C GLY A 176 -4.33 4.17 -14.89
N SER A 177 -4.17 3.85 -13.60
CA SER A 177 -5.23 3.27 -12.79
C SER A 177 -6.22 4.33 -12.31
N ASN A 178 -7.47 3.91 -12.13
CA ASN A 178 -8.56 4.77 -11.70
C ASN A 178 -9.24 4.22 -10.45
N LEU A 179 -9.40 5.06 -9.44
CA LEU A 179 -10.13 4.79 -8.21
C LEU A 179 -11.38 5.66 -8.16
N ALA A 180 -12.56 5.06 -8.33
CA ALA A 180 -13.83 5.76 -8.20
C ALA A 180 -14.10 6.16 -6.74
N PRO A 181 -15.12 7.01 -6.47
CA PRO A 181 -15.34 7.57 -5.14
C PRO A 181 -15.46 6.56 -4.01
N GLY A 182 -14.90 6.91 -2.85
CA GLY A 182 -15.07 6.15 -1.61
C GLY A 182 -14.15 4.92 -1.46
N CYS A 183 -13.15 4.74 -2.32
CA CYS A 183 -12.22 3.63 -2.18
C CYS A 183 -11.29 3.78 -0.97
N CYS A 184 -11.07 2.69 -0.23
CA CYS A 184 -10.16 2.62 0.91
C CYS A 184 -9.05 1.60 0.65
N ILE A 185 -7.81 2.08 0.51
CA ILE A 185 -6.66 1.27 0.13
C ILE A 185 -5.77 1.03 1.36
N GLY A 186 -5.68 -0.23 1.78
CA GLY A 186 -4.87 -0.66 2.93
C GLY A 186 -3.37 -0.53 2.70
N HIS A 187 -2.61 -0.51 3.80
CA HIS A 187 -1.15 -0.36 3.77
C HIS A 187 -0.47 -1.41 2.89
N GLY A 188 0.61 -1.03 2.21
CA GLY A 188 1.40 -1.95 1.40
C GLY A 188 0.65 -2.58 0.22
N THR A 189 -0.56 -2.10 -0.09
CA THR A 189 -1.32 -2.54 -1.27
C THR A 189 -0.62 -2.05 -2.53
N GLU A 190 -0.58 -2.89 -3.56
CA GLU A 190 -0.14 -2.53 -4.89
C GLU A 190 -1.27 -2.75 -5.89
N ILE A 191 -1.74 -1.68 -6.50
CA ILE A 191 -2.71 -1.67 -7.60
C ILE A 191 -1.93 -1.56 -8.89
N GLY A 192 -2.03 -2.56 -9.76
CA GLY A 192 -1.30 -2.67 -11.01
C GLY A 192 -1.70 -1.60 -12.04
N GLU A 193 -1.01 -1.60 -13.19
CA GLU A 193 -1.28 -0.62 -14.26
C GLU A 193 -2.68 -0.78 -14.85
N TYR A 194 -3.32 0.35 -15.17
CA TYR A 194 -4.63 0.39 -15.84
C TYR A 194 -5.73 -0.43 -15.14
N VAL A 195 -5.65 -0.55 -13.83
CA VAL A 195 -6.72 -1.16 -13.02
C VAL A 195 -7.84 -0.14 -12.82
N HIS A 196 -9.08 -0.60 -12.97
CA HIS A 196 -10.25 0.21 -12.68
C HIS A 196 -10.98 -0.28 -11.43
N PHE A 197 -11.01 0.55 -10.41
CA PHE A 197 -11.81 0.37 -9.20
C PHE A 197 -13.08 1.19 -9.30
N ALA A 198 -14.23 0.51 -9.26
CA ALA A 198 -15.52 1.17 -9.09
C ALA A 198 -15.71 1.68 -7.64
N ASN A 199 -16.89 2.19 -7.31
CA ASN A 199 -17.14 2.87 -6.04
C ASN A 199 -16.99 1.97 -4.79
N ASN A 200 -16.51 2.55 -3.69
CA ASN A 200 -16.53 1.94 -2.35
C ASN A 200 -15.79 0.58 -2.26
N ILE A 201 -14.68 0.43 -2.93
CA ILE A 201 -13.83 -0.74 -2.81
C ILE A 201 -12.93 -0.61 -1.59
N SER A 202 -12.77 -1.73 -0.84
CA SER A 202 -11.85 -1.79 0.29
C SER A 202 -10.81 -2.89 0.10
N THR A 203 -9.54 -2.54 0.25
CA THR A 203 -8.46 -3.54 0.29
C THR A 203 -7.92 -3.68 1.71
N GLY A 204 -7.77 -4.91 2.16
CA GLY A 204 -6.90 -5.20 3.31
C GLY A 204 -5.43 -4.90 2.97
N GLY A 205 -4.60 -4.73 3.99
CA GLY A 205 -3.17 -4.45 3.80
C GLY A 205 -2.44 -5.51 2.98
N SER A 206 -1.37 -5.12 2.29
CA SER A 206 -0.50 -5.97 1.48
C SER A 206 -1.20 -6.73 0.36
N THR A 207 -2.36 -6.26 -0.10
CA THR A 207 -3.06 -6.77 -1.27
C THR A 207 -2.28 -6.42 -2.54
N LYS A 208 -2.13 -7.37 -3.47
CA LYS A 208 -1.46 -7.16 -4.76
C LYS A 208 -2.40 -7.47 -5.90
N ILE A 209 -2.60 -6.53 -6.80
CA ILE A 209 -3.51 -6.68 -7.95
C ILE A 209 -2.72 -6.39 -9.22
N ALA A 210 -2.65 -7.37 -10.12
CA ALA A 210 -2.02 -7.22 -11.42
C ALA A 210 -2.74 -6.18 -12.30
N GLY A 211 -2.13 -5.77 -13.39
CA GLY A 211 -2.69 -4.74 -14.27
C GLY A 211 -3.96 -5.16 -15.01
N TYR A 212 -4.62 -4.20 -15.65
CA TYR A 212 -5.78 -4.41 -16.54
C TYR A 212 -6.98 -5.15 -15.91
N ASN A 213 -7.18 -5.03 -14.62
CA ASN A 213 -8.30 -5.65 -13.92
C ASN A 213 -9.43 -4.64 -13.69
N PHE A 214 -10.66 -5.12 -13.73
CA PHE A 214 -11.85 -4.35 -13.38
C PHE A 214 -12.47 -4.87 -12.09
N VAL A 215 -12.66 -3.99 -11.13
CA VAL A 215 -13.22 -4.32 -9.82
C VAL A 215 -14.52 -3.55 -9.62
N GLY A 216 -15.62 -4.29 -9.46
CA GLY A 216 -16.98 -3.75 -9.29
C GLY A 216 -17.17 -3.08 -7.94
N SER A 217 -18.21 -2.25 -7.84
CA SER A 217 -18.51 -1.48 -6.62
C SER A 217 -18.69 -2.36 -5.39
N GLY A 218 -18.18 -1.88 -4.26
CA GLY A 218 -18.36 -2.54 -2.95
C GLY A 218 -17.57 -3.84 -2.76
N VAL A 219 -16.60 -4.12 -3.62
CA VAL A 219 -15.73 -5.29 -3.47
C VAL A 219 -14.80 -5.12 -2.27
N VAL A 220 -14.61 -6.20 -1.51
CA VAL A 220 -13.70 -6.26 -0.39
C VAL A 220 -12.61 -7.30 -0.64
N PHE A 221 -11.34 -6.91 -0.49
CA PHE A 221 -10.21 -7.83 -0.52
C PHE A 221 -9.71 -8.11 0.89
N ARG A 222 -9.57 -9.38 1.25
CA ARG A 222 -8.88 -9.78 2.47
C ARG A 222 -7.39 -9.37 2.39
N ALA A 223 -6.80 -9.01 3.52
CA ALA A 223 -5.38 -8.68 3.61
C ALA A 223 -4.49 -9.80 3.03
N GLY A 224 -3.45 -9.42 2.30
CA GLY A 224 -2.48 -10.31 1.69
C GLY A 224 -2.95 -11.08 0.44
N VAL A 225 -4.17 -10.82 -0.05
CA VAL A 225 -4.66 -11.44 -1.30
C VAL A 225 -3.83 -10.97 -2.48
N ARG A 226 -3.58 -11.90 -3.41
CA ARG A 226 -2.90 -11.64 -4.69
C ARG A 226 -3.82 -11.98 -5.85
N VAL A 227 -4.05 -11.03 -6.74
CA VAL A 227 -4.63 -11.22 -8.05
C VAL A 227 -3.47 -11.13 -9.05
N THR A 228 -3.02 -12.27 -9.58
CA THR A 228 -1.82 -12.34 -10.43
C THR A 228 -2.14 -12.33 -11.91
N SER A 229 -3.39 -12.57 -12.28
CA SER A 229 -3.88 -12.49 -13.66
C SER A 229 -4.24 -11.07 -14.07
N ASN A 230 -4.11 -10.77 -15.35
CA ASN A 230 -4.28 -9.42 -15.93
C ASN A 230 -5.64 -9.18 -16.60
N ASP A 231 -6.52 -10.15 -16.66
CA ASP A 231 -7.86 -10.03 -17.27
C ASP A 231 -8.92 -10.58 -16.33
N VAL A 232 -8.98 -10.00 -15.13
CA VAL A 232 -9.94 -10.40 -14.10
C VAL A 232 -11.00 -9.33 -13.94
N ILE A 233 -12.25 -9.75 -13.95
CA ILE A 233 -13.41 -8.93 -13.59
C ILE A 233 -13.95 -9.45 -12.25
N ILE A 234 -13.99 -8.59 -11.26
CA ILE A 234 -14.58 -8.90 -9.96
C ILE A 234 -15.93 -8.19 -9.88
N GLY A 235 -17.01 -8.97 -9.79
CA GLY A 235 -18.37 -8.44 -9.75
C GLY A 235 -18.67 -7.66 -8.47
N ALA A 236 -19.60 -6.72 -8.55
CA ALA A 236 -19.97 -5.86 -7.43
C ALA A 236 -20.36 -6.66 -6.17
N GLY A 237 -19.96 -6.17 -5.00
CA GLY A 237 -20.26 -6.78 -3.70
C GLY A 237 -19.51 -8.09 -3.40
N ALA A 238 -18.58 -8.52 -4.24
CA ALA A 238 -17.82 -9.73 -3.99
C ALA A 238 -16.80 -9.56 -2.84
N VAL A 239 -16.52 -10.66 -2.13
CA VAL A 239 -15.46 -10.72 -1.11
C VAL A 239 -14.34 -11.63 -1.59
N VAL A 240 -13.19 -11.07 -1.93
CA VAL A 240 -12.02 -11.80 -2.40
C VAL A 240 -11.20 -12.24 -1.20
N SER A 241 -11.37 -13.47 -0.78
CA SER A 241 -10.70 -14.06 0.40
C SER A 241 -9.54 -15.00 0.05
N LYS A 242 -9.36 -15.35 -1.22
CA LYS A 242 -8.29 -16.23 -1.74
C LYS A 242 -7.60 -15.55 -2.93
N ASN A 243 -6.38 -15.99 -3.22
CA ASN A 243 -5.66 -15.53 -4.41
C ASN A 243 -6.42 -15.90 -5.69
N ILE A 244 -6.27 -15.05 -6.69
CA ILE A 244 -6.82 -15.24 -8.04
C ILE A 244 -5.63 -15.29 -9.01
N ASP A 245 -5.44 -16.42 -9.67
CA ASP A 245 -4.33 -16.69 -10.59
C ASP A 245 -4.80 -17.04 -12.01
N LYS A 246 -6.11 -17.03 -12.25
CA LYS A 246 -6.73 -17.32 -13.55
C LYS A 246 -7.57 -16.12 -14.00
N ASP A 247 -7.50 -15.83 -15.29
CA ASP A 247 -8.37 -14.84 -15.96
C ASP A 247 -9.85 -15.24 -15.83
N GLY A 248 -10.73 -14.24 -15.87
CA GLY A 248 -12.17 -14.51 -15.88
C GLY A 248 -12.96 -13.60 -14.96
N VAL A 249 -14.21 -13.97 -14.77
CA VAL A 249 -15.19 -13.24 -13.97
C VAL A 249 -15.42 -13.96 -12.64
N TYR A 250 -15.25 -13.21 -11.55
CA TYR A 250 -15.40 -13.70 -10.17
C TYR A 250 -16.51 -12.95 -9.46
N VAL A 251 -17.42 -13.66 -8.80
CA VAL A 251 -18.56 -13.06 -8.08
C VAL A 251 -18.84 -13.77 -6.77
N GLY A 252 -19.52 -13.08 -5.87
CA GLY A 252 -20.10 -13.63 -4.64
C GLY A 252 -19.23 -13.52 -3.39
N VAL A 253 -19.72 -14.11 -2.28
CA VAL A 253 -19.12 -14.13 -0.96
C VAL A 253 -19.00 -15.58 -0.47
N PRO A 254 -17.82 -16.19 -0.51
CA PRO A 254 -16.58 -15.70 -1.09
C PRO A 254 -16.63 -15.61 -2.63
N ALA A 255 -15.79 -14.78 -3.22
CA ALA A 255 -15.68 -14.65 -4.68
C ALA A 255 -15.26 -15.97 -5.33
N LYS A 256 -15.99 -16.41 -6.35
CA LYS A 256 -15.74 -17.61 -7.12
C LYS A 256 -15.76 -17.32 -8.61
N TRP A 257 -14.90 -17.99 -9.36
CA TRP A 257 -14.88 -17.93 -10.80
C TRP A 257 -16.19 -18.46 -11.39
N ILE A 258 -16.75 -17.78 -12.40
CA ILE A 258 -17.99 -18.18 -13.06
C ILE A 258 -17.87 -18.33 -14.57
N LYS A 259 -17.00 -17.56 -15.22
CA LYS A 259 -16.78 -17.61 -16.68
C LYS A 259 -15.52 -16.87 -17.10
N GLU A 260 -15.10 -17.08 -18.35
CA GLU A 260 -13.99 -16.32 -18.95
C GLU A 260 -14.34 -14.82 -19.05
N SER A 261 -13.28 -13.98 -19.01
CA SER A 261 -13.40 -12.54 -19.29
C SER A 261 -13.44 -12.33 -20.80
N GLU A 262 -14.30 -11.42 -21.25
CA GLU A 262 -14.33 -10.95 -22.64
C GLU A 262 -13.38 -9.78 -22.89
N GLY A 263 -12.67 -9.32 -21.85
CA GLY A 263 -11.70 -8.22 -21.90
C GLY A 263 -12.24 -6.84 -22.21
N LYS A 264 -13.54 -6.67 -22.33
CA LYS A 264 -14.16 -5.36 -22.65
C LYS A 264 -14.07 -4.37 -21.50
N LEU A 265 -14.23 -4.86 -20.26
CA LEU A 265 -14.17 -4.02 -19.05
C LEU A 265 -12.75 -3.82 -18.55
N THR A 266 -11.87 -4.81 -18.73
CA THR A 266 -10.48 -4.74 -18.27
C THR A 266 -9.64 -3.82 -19.15
N GLY A 267 -10.09 -3.57 -20.40
CA GLY A 267 -9.34 -2.76 -21.36
C GLY A 267 -8.00 -3.37 -21.79
N MET A 268 -7.77 -4.66 -21.47
CA MET A 268 -6.52 -5.32 -21.82
C MET A 268 -6.34 -5.37 -23.34
N PRO A 269 -5.22 -4.89 -23.89
CA PRO A 269 -4.96 -4.92 -25.32
C PRO A 269 -4.96 -6.35 -25.85
N LYS A 270 -5.56 -6.55 -27.04
CA LYS A 270 -5.66 -7.89 -27.67
C LYS A 270 -4.33 -8.60 -27.85
N TRP A 271 -3.24 -7.85 -28.02
CA TRP A 271 -1.88 -8.40 -28.17
C TRP A 271 -1.25 -8.89 -26.85
N ARG A 272 -1.89 -8.61 -25.70
CA ARG A 272 -1.48 -9.12 -24.36
C ARG A 272 -2.36 -10.29 -23.88
N ARG A 273 -3.34 -10.73 -24.68
CA ARG A 273 -4.24 -11.86 -24.37
C ARG A 273 -3.68 -13.16 -24.88
#